data_757040b163501dbcf5ce53921fd0dd62
#
_entry.id   757040b163501dbcf5ce53921fd0dd62
#
_cell.length_a   1.000
_cell.length_b   1.000
_cell.length_c   1.000
_cell.angle_alpha   90.00
_cell.angle_beta   90.00
_cell.angle_gamma   90.00
#
_symmetry.space_group_name_H-M   'P 1'
#
loop_
_entity.id
_entity.type
_entity.pdbx_description
1 polymer ?
#
loop_
_entity_poly.entity_id
_entity_poly.type
_entity_poly.pdbx_seq_one_letter_code
_entity_poly.pdbx_strand_id
1 'polypeptide(L)'
;ASSAFTLHGTNVCDIGIAVEDAKEAAERAQLLGSDLFEQPIDPKHLKIPAIHGQSGGILHYIDDKTGLSNVWDVEFTNRAEPSQAAGLTRVDHMGHTMSYEDMLSWSLFYTTLFDLKKSAMVDVVDPDGLVRSQALESSDGSLRITLNGAETHKTMAGRFLAESSNASVQHIAFATDDIFASAQRLEACGFAPLPI
;
A
#
# COMPACT_ATOMS: atom_id res chain seq x y z
N ALA A 1 0.02 -0.72 14.41
CA ALA A 1 1.18 -1.56 14.07
C ALA A 1 1.28 -2.83 14.93
N SER A 2 1.30 -2.74 16.27
CA SER A 2 1.47 -3.92 17.15
C SER A 2 0.38 -4.98 16.95
N SER A 3 -0.88 -4.58 16.89
CA SER A 3 -2.01 -5.51 16.67
C SER A 3 -1.94 -6.16 15.27
N ALA A 4 -1.60 -5.38 14.25
CA ALA A 4 -1.42 -5.88 12.89
C ALA A 4 -0.31 -6.93 12.81
N PHE A 5 0.85 -6.65 13.45
CA PHE A 5 1.94 -7.62 13.52
C PHE A 5 1.56 -8.92 14.24
N THR A 6 0.78 -8.82 15.33
CA THR A 6 0.31 -10.01 16.08
C THR A 6 -0.62 -10.88 15.24
N LEU A 7 -1.47 -10.27 14.40
CA LEU A 7 -2.46 -10.98 13.59
C LEU A 7 -1.91 -11.48 12.25
N HIS A 8 -1.03 -10.71 11.61
CA HIS A 8 -0.63 -10.92 10.23
C HIS A 8 0.88 -11.10 10.04
N GLY A 9 1.68 -11.03 11.12
CA GLY A 9 3.13 -11.00 11.00
C GLY A 9 3.64 -9.70 10.38
N THR A 10 4.79 -9.77 9.71
CA THR A 10 5.36 -8.61 8.99
C THR A 10 4.51 -8.29 7.76
N ASN A 11 3.86 -7.14 7.77
CA ASN A 11 2.98 -6.68 6.68
C ASN A 11 2.98 -5.17 6.57
N VAL A 12 2.36 -4.65 5.50
CA VAL A 12 2.04 -3.23 5.35
C VAL A 12 0.70 -2.97 6.02
N CYS A 13 0.72 -2.31 7.16
CA CYS A 13 -0.48 -1.99 7.94
C CYS A 13 -0.89 -0.51 7.89
N ASP A 14 0.02 0.37 7.50
CA ASP A 14 -0.20 1.81 7.40
C ASP A 14 0.30 2.32 6.05
N ILE A 15 -0.53 3.08 5.34
CA ILE A 15 -0.21 3.65 4.04
C ILE A 15 -0.48 5.16 4.09
N GLY A 16 0.53 5.96 3.80
CA GLY A 16 0.40 7.40 3.63
C GLY A 16 0.06 7.76 2.19
N ILE A 17 -1.00 8.54 1.99
CA ILE A 17 -1.43 9.03 0.68
C ILE A 17 -1.33 10.55 0.69
N ALA A 18 -0.55 11.10 -0.25
CA ALA A 18 -0.43 12.53 -0.44
C ALA A 18 -1.74 13.09 -1.02
N VAL A 19 -2.27 14.12 -0.41
CA VAL A 19 -3.50 14.80 -0.81
C VAL A 19 -3.31 16.32 -0.75
N GLU A 20 -4.20 17.07 -1.39
CA GLU A 20 -4.15 18.53 -1.37
C GLU A 20 -4.49 19.10 0.01
N ASP A 21 -5.49 18.52 0.70
CA ASP A 21 -5.92 18.89 2.05
C ASP A 21 -6.34 17.62 2.80
N ALA A 22 -5.57 17.26 3.81
CA ALA A 22 -5.78 16.02 4.57
C ALA A 22 -7.10 16.02 5.37
N LYS A 23 -7.51 17.18 5.86
CA LYS A 23 -8.76 17.33 6.60
C LYS A 23 -9.97 17.17 5.67
N GLU A 24 -9.98 17.89 4.55
CA GLU A 24 -11.05 17.77 3.56
C GLU A 24 -11.17 16.36 2.99
N ALA A 25 -10.04 15.70 2.75
CA ALA A 25 -10.01 14.30 2.28
C ALA A 25 -10.64 13.34 3.30
N ALA A 26 -10.33 13.50 4.59
CA ALA A 26 -10.92 12.68 5.65
C ALA A 26 -12.43 12.96 5.85
N GLU A 27 -12.85 14.24 5.84
CA GLU A 27 -14.25 14.62 5.92
C GLU A 27 -15.05 14.06 4.72
N ARG A 28 -14.49 14.14 3.52
CA ARG A 28 -15.10 13.54 2.32
C ARG A 28 -15.21 12.02 2.44
N ALA A 29 -14.18 11.36 2.92
CA ALA A 29 -14.20 9.91 3.12
C ALA A 29 -15.30 9.51 4.12
N GLN A 30 -15.47 10.25 5.21
CA GLN A 30 -16.53 10.03 6.19
C GLN A 30 -17.92 10.23 5.59
N LEU A 31 -18.13 11.26 4.76
CA LEU A 31 -19.39 11.47 4.05
C LEU A 31 -19.71 10.33 3.07
N LEU A 32 -18.71 9.66 2.54
CA LEU A 32 -18.82 8.48 1.67
C LEU A 32 -18.96 7.16 2.45
N GLY A 33 -19.05 7.22 3.77
CA GLY A 33 -19.30 6.07 4.63
C GLY A 33 -18.06 5.35 5.15
N SER A 34 -16.86 5.94 4.98
CA SER A 34 -15.64 5.37 5.57
C SER A 34 -15.55 5.72 7.06
N ASP A 35 -15.12 4.76 7.87
CA ASP A 35 -14.88 4.99 9.28
C ASP A 35 -13.53 5.71 9.48
N LEU A 36 -13.58 6.82 10.24
CA LEU A 36 -12.36 7.52 10.65
C LEU A 36 -11.58 6.66 11.64
N PHE A 37 -10.27 6.65 11.47
CA PHE A 37 -9.38 6.04 12.45
C PHE A 37 -8.97 7.07 13.49
N GLU A 38 -9.31 6.81 14.74
CA GLU A 38 -8.94 7.65 15.88
C GLU A 38 -8.14 6.85 16.91
N GLN A 39 -7.02 7.39 17.33
CA GLN A 39 -6.23 6.84 18.41
C GLN A 39 -5.73 7.95 19.34
N PRO A 40 -5.49 7.65 20.62
CA PRO A 40 -4.78 8.56 21.50
C PRO A 40 -3.39 8.86 20.94
N ILE A 41 -3.04 10.13 20.82
CA ILE A 41 -1.75 10.59 20.27
C ILE A 41 -1.01 11.33 21.38
N ASP A 42 0.29 11.02 21.54
CA ASP A 42 1.17 11.84 22.40
C ASP A 42 1.20 13.27 21.84
N PRO A 43 1.15 14.32 22.69
CA PRO A 43 1.20 15.72 22.24
C PRO A 43 2.41 16.09 21.38
N LYS A 44 3.45 15.27 21.37
CA LYS A 44 4.64 15.47 20.55
C LYS A 44 4.52 14.93 19.13
N HIS A 45 3.50 14.14 18.86
CA HIS A 45 3.27 13.48 17.56
C HIS A 45 2.26 14.27 16.72
N LEU A 46 2.32 14.09 15.41
CA LEU A 46 1.40 14.74 14.49
C LEU A 46 0.03 14.04 14.51
N LYS A 47 -1.04 14.83 14.55
CA LYS A 47 -2.39 14.31 14.37
C LYS A 47 -2.70 14.21 12.89
N ILE A 48 -2.39 13.04 12.31
CA ILE A 48 -2.58 12.77 10.89
C ILE A 48 -3.99 12.20 10.68
N PRO A 49 -4.87 12.86 9.88
CA PRO A 49 -6.18 12.31 9.55
C PRO A 49 -6.04 10.95 8.87
N ALA A 50 -6.88 9.99 9.26
CA ALA A 50 -6.80 8.65 8.72
C ALA A 50 -8.17 7.96 8.71
N ILE A 51 -8.31 6.95 7.86
CA ILE A 51 -9.47 6.07 7.76
C ILE A 51 -9.06 4.61 7.86
N HIS A 52 -10.01 3.75 8.19
CA HIS A 52 -9.82 2.32 8.07
C HIS A 52 -9.77 1.91 6.60
N GLY A 53 -8.76 1.13 6.26
CA GLY A 53 -8.54 0.51 4.95
C GLY A 53 -8.75 -0.99 4.98
N GLN A 54 -8.15 -1.67 4.01
CA GLN A 54 -8.26 -3.10 3.83
C GLN A 54 -7.69 -3.88 5.03
N SER A 55 -8.43 -4.89 5.48
CA SER A 55 -7.99 -5.86 6.54
C SER A 55 -7.46 -5.22 7.82
N GLY A 56 -8.07 -4.12 8.24
CA GLY A 56 -7.65 -3.39 9.43
C GLY A 56 -6.40 -2.52 9.22
N GLY A 57 -5.92 -2.39 8.00
CA GLY A 57 -4.91 -1.41 7.64
C GLY A 57 -5.44 0.02 7.75
N ILE A 58 -4.55 0.98 7.84
CA ILE A 58 -4.88 2.40 8.01
C ILE A 58 -4.39 3.19 6.80
N LEU A 59 -5.24 4.06 6.27
CA LEU A 59 -4.88 5.01 5.23
C LEU A 59 -4.78 6.41 5.84
N HIS A 60 -3.58 6.96 5.86
CA HIS A 60 -3.27 8.29 6.38
C HIS A 60 -3.27 9.32 5.25
N TYR A 61 -3.93 10.45 5.46
CA TYR A 61 -3.91 11.57 4.54
C TYR A 61 -2.81 12.55 4.93
N ILE A 62 -1.89 12.80 4.01
CA ILE A 62 -0.70 13.62 4.25
C ILE A 62 -0.73 14.78 3.26
N ASP A 63 -0.58 16.01 3.76
CA ASP A 63 -0.52 17.22 2.94
C ASP A 63 0.68 18.11 3.29
N ASP A 64 1.05 18.96 2.35
CA ASP A 64 2.06 20.00 2.56
C ASP A 64 1.47 21.25 3.23
N LYS A 65 0.17 21.49 3.06
CA LYS A 65 -0.55 22.68 3.49
C LYS A 65 -0.54 22.83 5.02
N THR A 66 -0.67 21.74 5.74
CA THR A 66 -0.66 21.73 7.22
C THR A 66 0.65 21.22 7.79
N GLY A 67 1.64 20.91 6.94
CA GLY A 67 2.97 20.44 7.36
C GLY A 67 3.01 18.95 7.71
N LEU A 68 1.99 18.17 7.40
CA LEU A 68 1.97 16.73 7.65
C LEU A 68 3.01 15.95 6.83
N SER A 69 3.48 16.51 5.72
CA SER A 69 4.62 15.96 4.95
C SER A 69 5.93 15.85 5.75
N ASN A 70 6.06 16.63 6.84
CA ASN A 70 7.21 16.55 7.75
C ASN A 70 7.14 15.34 8.72
N VAL A 71 6.20 14.41 8.54
CA VAL A 71 6.00 13.26 9.44
C VAL A 71 7.29 12.48 9.70
N TRP A 72 8.13 12.33 8.68
CA TRP A 72 9.39 11.58 8.80
C TRP A 72 10.39 12.25 9.73
N ASP A 73 10.44 13.56 9.78
CA ASP A 73 11.33 14.32 10.65
C ASP A 73 10.80 14.44 12.08
N VAL A 74 9.47 14.43 12.26
CA VAL A 74 8.82 14.55 13.56
C VAL A 74 8.68 13.21 14.27
N GLU A 75 8.25 12.17 13.54
CA GLU A 75 7.89 10.86 14.11
C GLU A 75 9.06 9.88 14.15
N PHE A 76 10.10 10.08 13.35
CA PHE A 76 11.20 9.13 13.20
C PHE A 76 12.55 9.79 13.49
N THR A 77 13.40 9.04 14.17
CA THR A 77 14.82 9.42 14.35
C THR A 77 15.63 8.77 13.26
N ASN A 78 16.20 9.55 12.36
CA ASN A 78 17.12 9.02 11.36
C ASN A 78 18.40 8.52 12.05
N ARG A 79 18.66 7.22 11.98
CA ARG A 79 19.86 6.57 12.53
C ARG A 79 20.76 5.99 11.45
N ALA A 80 20.37 6.13 10.19
CA ALA A 80 21.14 5.57 9.09
C ALA A 80 22.34 6.46 8.77
N GLU A 81 23.52 5.86 8.74
CA GLU A 81 24.66 6.47 8.06
C GLU A 81 24.34 6.56 6.56
N PRO A 82 24.77 7.63 5.87
CA PRO A 82 24.61 7.74 4.43
C PRO A 82 25.22 6.53 3.73
N SER A 83 24.38 5.62 3.26
CA SER A 83 24.80 4.46 2.46
C SER A 83 24.64 4.79 0.97
N GLN A 84 25.31 4.01 0.13
CA GLN A 84 25.15 4.14 -1.31
C GLN A 84 23.69 3.83 -1.67
N ALA A 85 23.00 4.82 -2.27
CA ALA A 85 21.59 4.66 -2.65
C ALA A 85 21.42 3.52 -3.66
N ALA A 86 20.39 2.69 -3.45
CA ALA A 86 20.07 1.59 -4.34
C ALA A 86 19.53 2.04 -5.72
N GLY A 87 19.26 3.33 -5.90
CA GLY A 87 18.75 3.90 -7.16
C GLY A 87 17.23 3.76 -7.31
N LEU A 88 16.53 3.48 -6.21
CA LEU A 88 15.07 3.52 -6.18
C LEU A 88 14.60 4.97 -6.11
N THR A 89 13.67 5.36 -6.97
CA THR A 89 13.26 6.77 -7.12
C THR A 89 11.92 7.07 -6.46
N ARG A 90 10.97 6.15 -6.53
CA ARG A 90 9.63 6.30 -5.92
C ARG A 90 8.96 4.94 -5.75
N VAL A 91 7.93 4.89 -4.94
CA VAL A 91 6.96 3.78 -4.98
C VAL A 91 6.19 3.89 -6.30
N ASP A 92 6.22 2.83 -7.11
CA ASP A 92 5.48 2.79 -8.38
C ASP A 92 4.05 2.31 -8.15
N HIS A 93 3.89 1.19 -7.48
CA HIS A 93 2.57 0.68 -7.11
C HIS A 93 2.62 -0.23 -5.88
N MET A 94 1.45 -0.48 -5.33
CA MET A 94 1.23 -1.48 -4.29
C MET A 94 0.28 -2.55 -4.81
N GLY A 95 0.70 -3.80 -4.70
CA GLY A 95 -0.12 -4.95 -5.06
C GLY A 95 -0.90 -5.46 -3.85
N HIS A 96 -2.21 -5.29 -3.88
CA HIS A 96 -3.13 -5.80 -2.89
C HIS A 96 -3.69 -7.14 -3.35
N THR A 97 -3.59 -8.17 -2.53
CA THR A 97 -4.16 -9.47 -2.81
C THR A 97 -5.37 -9.74 -1.90
N MET A 98 -6.43 -10.26 -2.48
CA MET A 98 -7.71 -10.51 -1.81
C MET A 98 -8.44 -11.67 -2.46
N SER A 99 -9.57 -12.11 -1.88
CA SER A 99 -10.50 -12.99 -2.58
C SER A 99 -11.08 -12.28 -3.81
N TYR A 100 -11.39 -13.03 -4.85
CA TYR A 100 -12.02 -12.44 -6.03
C TYR A 100 -13.38 -11.79 -5.70
N GLU A 101 -14.11 -12.36 -4.75
CA GLU A 101 -15.40 -11.84 -4.29
C GLU A 101 -15.27 -10.44 -3.65
N ASP A 102 -14.19 -10.20 -2.89
CA ASP A 102 -13.95 -8.92 -2.24
C ASP A 102 -13.41 -7.84 -3.19
N MET A 103 -12.83 -8.25 -4.32
CA MET A 103 -12.15 -7.35 -5.26
C MET A 103 -13.06 -6.24 -5.79
N LEU A 104 -14.34 -6.53 -6.03
CA LEU A 104 -15.30 -5.52 -6.49
C LEU A 104 -15.55 -4.44 -5.44
N SER A 105 -15.71 -4.84 -4.19
CA SER A 105 -15.91 -3.92 -3.07
C SER A 105 -14.70 -3.01 -2.86
N TRP A 106 -13.48 -3.57 -2.88
CA TRP A 106 -12.25 -2.78 -2.75
C TRP A 106 -11.98 -1.91 -3.97
N SER A 107 -12.30 -2.39 -5.18
CA SER A 107 -12.23 -1.57 -6.39
C SER A 107 -13.16 -0.36 -6.29
N LEU A 108 -14.39 -0.53 -5.80
CA LEU A 108 -15.34 0.55 -5.58
C LEU A 108 -14.82 1.52 -4.50
N PHE A 109 -14.35 0.99 -3.37
CA PHE A 109 -13.77 1.78 -2.28
C PHE A 109 -12.68 2.73 -2.78
N TYR A 110 -11.64 2.20 -3.42
CA TYR A 110 -10.52 3.02 -3.87
C TYR A 110 -10.90 4.01 -4.97
N THR A 111 -11.73 3.61 -5.93
CA THR A 111 -12.15 4.53 -7.00
C THR A 111 -13.09 5.63 -6.53
N THR A 112 -13.87 5.37 -5.48
CA THR A 112 -14.77 6.39 -4.90
C THR A 112 -14.01 7.40 -4.06
N LEU A 113 -13.04 6.93 -3.26
CA LEU A 113 -12.30 7.81 -2.35
C LEU A 113 -11.23 8.65 -3.06
N PHE A 114 -10.53 8.09 -4.05
CA PHE A 114 -9.33 8.69 -4.61
C PHE A 114 -9.43 9.05 -6.10
N ASP A 115 -10.63 9.02 -6.69
CA ASP A 115 -10.87 9.31 -8.11
C ASP A 115 -9.92 8.53 -9.05
N LEU A 116 -9.72 7.24 -8.75
CA LEU A 116 -8.85 6.38 -9.54
C LEU A 116 -9.59 5.83 -10.76
N LYS A 117 -8.88 5.75 -11.88
CA LYS A 117 -9.35 5.09 -13.10
C LYS A 117 -8.97 3.61 -13.08
N LYS A 118 -9.90 2.77 -13.52
CA LYS A 118 -9.68 1.33 -13.65
C LYS A 118 -9.05 0.99 -14.98
N SER A 119 -8.01 0.16 -14.98
CA SER A 119 -7.57 -0.53 -16.19
C SER A 119 -8.55 -1.63 -16.60
N ALA A 120 -8.37 -2.21 -17.79
CA ALA A 120 -9.00 -3.47 -18.11
C ALA A 120 -8.53 -4.55 -17.11
N MET A 121 -9.45 -5.46 -16.75
CA MET A 121 -9.10 -6.62 -15.93
C MET A 121 -8.26 -7.61 -16.78
N VAL A 122 -7.23 -8.17 -16.19
CA VAL A 122 -6.32 -9.12 -16.82
C VAL A 122 -6.35 -10.43 -16.04
N ASP A 123 -6.48 -11.53 -16.75
CA ASP A 123 -6.34 -12.86 -16.16
C ASP A 123 -4.86 -13.26 -16.17
N VAL A 124 -4.30 -13.41 -14.97
CA VAL A 124 -2.92 -13.86 -14.75
C VAL A 124 -2.96 -15.37 -14.52
N VAL A 125 -2.34 -16.12 -15.42
CA VAL A 125 -2.27 -17.58 -15.32
C VAL A 125 -1.22 -17.95 -14.27
N ASP A 126 -1.68 -18.62 -13.23
CA ASP A 126 -0.87 -19.27 -12.20
C ASP A 126 -0.90 -20.78 -12.48
N PRO A 127 0.15 -21.57 -12.25
CA PRO A 127 0.15 -23.02 -12.48
C PRO A 127 -1.03 -23.75 -11.81
N ASP A 128 -1.53 -23.24 -10.71
CA ASP A 128 -2.59 -23.84 -9.89
C ASP A 128 -3.96 -23.11 -10.04
N GLY A 129 -4.12 -22.22 -11.02
CA GLY A 129 -5.38 -21.53 -11.28
C GLY A 129 -5.24 -20.16 -11.92
N LEU A 130 -6.25 -19.32 -11.73
CA LEU A 130 -6.29 -17.94 -12.23
C LEU A 130 -6.26 -16.94 -11.10
N VAL A 131 -5.56 -15.84 -11.34
CA VAL A 131 -5.62 -14.63 -10.53
C VAL A 131 -6.10 -13.49 -11.41
N ARG A 132 -7.17 -12.80 -11.01
CA ARG A 132 -7.67 -11.64 -11.74
C ARG A 132 -7.01 -10.39 -11.21
N SER A 133 -6.39 -9.64 -12.12
CA SER A 133 -5.65 -8.43 -11.76
C SER A 133 -6.25 -7.20 -12.42
N GLN A 134 -6.37 -6.11 -11.67
CA GLN A 134 -6.85 -4.82 -12.17
C GLN A 134 -6.05 -3.70 -11.51
N ALA A 135 -5.45 -2.83 -12.31
CA ALA A 135 -4.81 -1.64 -11.81
C ALA A 135 -5.81 -0.49 -11.66
N LEU A 136 -5.67 0.24 -10.57
CA LEU A 136 -6.35 1.50 -10.27
C LEU A 136 -5.29 2.59 -10.24
N GLU A 137 -5.49 3.67 -11.00
CA GLU A 137 -4.45 4.69 -11.16
C GLU A 137 -5.04 6.10 -11.11
N SER A 138 -4.37 7.01 -10.41
CA SER A 138 -4.70 8.43 -10.42
C SER A 138 -4.41 9.05 -11.79
N SER A 139 -5.05 10.17 -12.11
CA SER A 139 -4.91 10.83 -13.42
C SER A 139 -3.49 11.30 -13.72
N ASP A 140 -2.70 11.58 -12.70
CA ASP A 140 -1.30 12.01 -12.77
C ASP A 140 -0.30 10.85 -12.64
N GLY A 141 -0.78 9.62 -12.39
CA GLY A 141 0.03 8.42 -12.22
C GLY A 141 0.84 8.36 -10.91
N SER A 142 0.58 9.27 -9.96
CA SER A 142 1.30 9.30 -8.68
C SER A 142 0.84 8.23 -7.69
N LEU A 143 -0.41 7.79 -7.77
CA LEU A 143 -0.97 6.68 -7.01
C LEU A 143 -1.41 5.56 -7.95
N ARG A 144 -0.83 4.38 -7.76
CA ARG A 144 -1.23 3.17 -8.46
C ARG A 144 -1.38 2.02 -7.48
N ILE A 145 -2.54 1.39 -7.51
CA ILE A 145 -2.87 0.21 -6.71
C ILE A 145 -3.26 -0.91 -7.66
N THR A 146 -2.66 -2.08 -7.52
CA THR A 146 -3.06 -3.27 -8.26
C THR A 146 -3.85 -4.19 -7.33
N LEU A 147 -5.08 -4.52 -7.71
CA LEU A 147 -5.92 -5.46 -7.00
C LEU A 147 -5.78 -6.83 -7.67
N ASN A 148 -5.42 -7.84 -6.89
CA ASN A 148 -5.22 -9.22 -7.33
C ASN A 148 -6.23 -10.12 -6.63
N GLY A 149 -7.27 -10.53 -7.36
CA GLY A 149 -8.33 -11.40 -6.86
C GLY A 149 -7.99 -12.87 -7.08
N ALA A 150 -7.75 -13.61 -6.00
CA ALA A 150 -7.53 -15.06 -6.07
C ALA A 150 -8.87 -15.80 -6.08
N GLU A 151 -9.06 -16.69 -7.05
CA GLU A 151 -10.26 -17.55 -7.15
C GLU A 151 -10.11 -18.83 -6.32
N THR A 152 -8.88 -19.26 -6.07
CA THR A 152 -8.59 -20.50 -5.33
C THR A 152 -7.44 -20.31 -4.36
N HIS A 153 -7.43 -21.09 -3.26
CA HIS A 153 -6.33 -21.12 -2.30
C HIS A 153 -5.06 -21.80 -2.81
N LYS A 154 -5.09 -22.39 -4.02
CA LYS A 154 -3.96 -23.13 -4.58
C LYS A 154 -2.95 -22.21 -5.26
N THR A 155 -3.40 -21.11 -5.84
CA THR A 155 -2.55 -20.12 -6.49
C THR A 155 -1.58 -19.47 -5.49
N MET A 156 -0.48 -18.86 -5.98
CA MET A 156 0.43 -18.09 -5.12
C MET A 156 -0.31 -16.98 -4.37
N ALA A 157 -1.24 -16.28 -5.03
CA ALA A 157 -2.09 -15.28 -4.41
C ALA A 157 -2.98 -15.88 -3.31
N GLY A 158 -3.58 -17.04 -3.56
CA GLY A 158 -4.43 -17.76 -2.59
C GLY A 158 -3.65 -18.26 -1.37
N ARG A 159 -2.42 -18.74 -1.55
CA ARG A 159 -1.52 -19.13 -0.44
C ARG A 159 -1.13 -17.92 0.40
N PHE A 160 -0.79 -16.81 -0.24
CA PHE A 160 -0.53 -15.55 0.46
C PHE A 160 -1.71 -15.14 1.35
N LEU A 161 -2.96 -15.24 0.86
CA LEU A 161 -4.15 -14.95 1.66
C LEU A 161 -4.28 -15.87 2.88
N ALA A 162 -3.98 -17.14 2.72
CA ALA A 162 -4.02 -18.11 3.82
C ALA A 162 -2.96 -17.81 4.90
N GLU A 163 -1.77 -17.38 4.48
CA GLU A 163 -0.66 -17.04 5.38
C GLU A 163 -0.83 -15.67 6.05
N SER A 164 -1.35 -14.68 5.33
CA SER A 164 -1.58 -13.33 5.85
C SER A 164 -2.87 -13.17 6.65
N SER A 165 -3.65 -14.25 6.80
CA SER A 165 -4.93 -14.27 7.53
C SER A 165 -5.96 -13.28 7.01
N ASN A 166 -5.83 -12.82 5.79
CA ASN A 166 -6.83 -12.08 5.00
C ASN A 166 -6.18 -11.26 3.86
N ALA A 167 -7.01 -10.49 3.16
CA ALA A 167 -6.58 -9.55 2.13
C ALA A 167 -5.52 -8.56 2.67
N SER A 168 -4.42 -8.38 1.95
CA SER A 168 -3.29 -7.58 2.41
C SER A 168 -2.44 -7.07 1.23
N VAL A 169 -1.54 -6.12 1.50
CA VAL A 169 -0.49 -5.73 0.55
C VAL A 169 0.52 -6.86 0.43
N GLN A 170 0.55 -7.49 -0.75
CA GLN A 170 1.47 -8.58 -1.06
C GLN A 170 2.85 -8.07 -1.44
N HIS A 171 2.91 -6.98 -2.20
CA HIS A 171 4.17 -6.41 -2.65
C HIS A 171 4.09 -4.89 -2.83
N ILE A 172 5.26 -4.26 -2.76
CA ILE A 172 5.48 -2.87 -3.11
C ILE A 172 6.48 -2.86 -4.26
N ALA A 173 6.10 -2.23 -5.38
CA ALA A 173 6.99 -2.02 -6.50
C ALA A 173 7.63 -0.62 -6.43
N PHE A 174 8.91 -0.56 -6.72
CA PHE A 174 9.67 0.69 -6.77
C PHE A 174 10.13 0.97 -8.19
N ALA A 175 10.05 2.22 -8.61
CA ALA A 175 10.63 2.67 -9.86
C ALA A 175 12.13 2.88 -9.73
N THR A 176 12.85 2.61 -10.81
CA THR A 176 14.29 2.87 -10.95
C THR A 176 14.61 3.17 -12.40
N ASP A 177 15.68 3.94 -12.64
CA ASP A 177 16.16 4.25 -13.99
C ASP A 177 17.00 3.10 -14.58
N ASP A 178 17.60 2.26 -13.72
CA ASP A 178 18.41 1.10 -14.12
C ASP A 178 18.19 -0.06 -13.14
N ILE A 179 17.34 -1.02 -13.56
CA ILE A 179 16.96 -2.17 -12.75
C ILE A 179 18.16 -3.07 -12.41
N PHE A 180 19.10 -3.24 -13.35
CA PHE A 180 20.25 -4.11 -13.13
C PHE A 180 21.24 -3.50 -12.13
N ALA A 181 21.50 -2.20 -12.25
CA ALA A 181 22.34 -1.50 -11.28
C ALA A 181 21.69 -1.45 -9.90
N SER A 182 20.37 -1.26 -9.83
CA SER A 182 19.61 -1.29 -8.56
C SER A 182 19.65 -2.67 -7.92
N ALA A 183 19.46 -3.74 -8.69
CA ALA A 183 19.54 -5.12 -8.17
C ALA A 183 20.92 -5.42 -7.59
N GLN A 184 22.00 -5.07 -8.30
CA GLN A 184 23.37 -5.26 -7.81
C GLN A 184 23.66 -4.51 -6.50
N ARG A 185 23.13 -3.27 -6.38
CA ARG A 185 23.29 -2.47 -5.15
C ARG A 185 22.49 -3.06 -3.99
N LEU A 186 21.28 -3.55 -4.25
CA LEU A 186 20.45 -4.22 -3.24
C LEU A 186 21.12 -5.52 -2.76
N GLU A 187 21.68 -6.33 -3.67
CA GLU A 187 22.46 -7.52 -3.30
C GLU A 187 23.66 -7.16 -2.43
N ALA A 188 24.40 -6.12 -2.78
CA ALA A 188 25.55 -5.63 -1.99
C ALA A 188 25.13 -5.18 -0.58
N CYS A 189 23.87 -4.74 -0.40
CA CYS A 189 23.28 -4.42 0.90
C CYS A 189 22.67 -5.62 1.64
N GLY A 190 22.80 -6.84 1.09
CA GLY A 190 22.30 -8.07 1.71
C GLY A 190 20.84 -8.43 1.34
N PHE A 191 20.26 -7.76 0.37
CA PHE A 191 18.96 -8.13 -0.21
C PHE A 191 19.19 -9.20 -1.28
N ALA A 192 18.85 -10.44 -0.98
CA ALA A 192 18.90 -11.52 -1.97
C ALA A 192 17.64 -11.49 -2.83
N PRO A 193 17.74 -11.47 -4.18
CA PRO A 193 16.58 -11.64 -5.04
C PRO A 193 15.97 -13.02 -4.85
N LEU A 194 14.66 -13.12 -5.03
CA LEU A 194 13.98 -14.41 -5.05
C LEU A 194 14.45 -15.20 -6.29
N PRO A 195 14.87 -16.46 -6.13
CA PRO A 195 15.13 -17.32 -7.28
C PRO A 195 13.82 -17.57 -8.03
N ILE A 196 13.82 -17.31 -9.32
CA ILE A 196 12.70 -17.58 -10.23
C ILE A 196 12.90 -18.93 -10.88
#